data_8977bf090d7120eca5c796830b087391
#
_entry.id   8977bf090d7120eca5c796830b087391
#
_cell.length_a   1.000
_cell.length_b   1.000
_cell.length_c   1.000
_cell.angle_alpha   90.00
_cell.angle_beta   90.00
_cell.angle_gamma   90.00
#
_symmetry.space_group_name_H-M   'P 1'
#
loop_
_entity.id
_entity.type
_entity.pdbx_description
1 polymer ?
#
loop_
_entity_poly.entity_id
_entity_poly.type
_entity_poly.pdbx_seq_one_letter_code
_entity_poly.pdbx_strand_id
1 'polypeptide(L)'
;MPDPAPLLQGDWSDNGAALKLLWINLLLMTTAAISLGVAHAIIPSAVDSGTFSSKASRFRPFLYVIGSIALIVAIINFVLATMISVGWIE
;
A
#
# COMPACT_ATOMS: atom_id res chain seq x y z
N MET A 1 -2.56 23.36 -24.02
CA MET A 1 -2.98 21.99 -23.71
C MET A 1 -2.68 21.09 -24.89
N PRO A 2 -1.95 20.02 -24.65
CA PRO A 2 -1.70 19.08 -25.74
C PRO A 2 -3.01 18.48 -26.23
N ASP A 3 -3.04 18.22 -27.52
CA ASP A 3 -4.19 17.61 -28.14
C ASP A 3 -4.32 16.15 -27.62
N PRO A 4 -5.44 15.78 -27.02
CA PRO A 4 -5.59 14.42 -26.49
C PRO A 4 -5.72 13.36 -27.58
N ALA A 5 -6.11 13.73 -28.79
CA ALA A 5 -6.31 12.76 -29.85
C ALA A 5 -5.04 12.04 -30.28
N PRO A 6 -3.87 12.69 -30.33
CA PRO A 6 -2.66 12.01 -30.71
C PRO A 6 -1.86 11.44 -29.54
N LEU A 7 -2.52 10.97 -28.49
CA LEU A 7 -1.79 10.21 -27.48
C LEU A 7 -1.11 9.03 -28.15
N LEU A 8 0.20 9.02 -28.08
CA LEU A 8 0.99 7.96 -28.67
C LEU A 8 0.85 6.68 -27.87
N GLN A 9 1.08 5.56 -28.51
CA GLN A 9 1.01 4.28 -27.85
C GLN A 9 1.96 4.20 -26.65
N GLY A 10 3.10 4.89 -26.71
CA GLY A 10 4.02 5.00 -25.60
C GLY A 10 3.41 5.71 -24.39
N ASP A 11 2.62 6.76 -24.63
CA ASP A 11 1.94 7.49 -23.55
C ASP A 11 0.91 6.60 -22.85
N TRP A 12 0.17 5.81 -23.61
CA TRP A 12 -0.78 4.85 -23.06
C TRP A 12 -0.06 3.76 -22.27
N SER A 13 1.08 3.30 -22.77
CA SER A 13 1.87 2.28 -22.09
C SER A 13 2.40 2.80 -20.76
N ASP A 14 2.90 4.04 -20.72
CA ASP A 14 3.42 4.65 -19.50
C ASP A 14 2.30 4.89 -18.49
N ASN A 15 1.15 5.36 -18.95
CA ASN A 15 -0.03 5.53 -18.08
C ASN A 15 -0.53 4.18 -17.55
N GLY A 16 -0.51 3.15 -18.37
CA GLY A 16 -0.89 1.81 -17.96
C GLY A 16 0.05 1.26 -16.90
N ALA A 17 1.36 1.50 -17.04
CA ALA A 17 2.34 1.09 -16.02
C ALA A 17 2.12 1.83 -14.72
N ALA A 18 1.87 3.15 -14.78
CA ALA A 18 1.60 3.94 -13.59
C ALA A 18 0.33 3.48 -12.88
N LEU A 19 -0.73 3.19 -13.64
CA LEU A 19 -1.98 2.67 -13.07
C LEU A 19 -1.78 1.32 -12.40
N LYS A 20 -1.01 0.43 -13.01
CA LYS A 20 -0.70 -0.87 -12.42
C LYS A 20 0.02 -0.70 -11.08
N LEU A 21 0.99 0.20 -11.01
CA LEU A 21 1.71 0.49 -9.77
C LEU A 21 0.78 1.09 -8.72
N LEU A 22 -0.16 1.94 -9.13
CA LEU A 22 -1.14 2.51 -8.19
C LEU A 22 -2.09 1.45 -7.64
N TRP A 23 -2.50 0.47 -8.45
CA TRP A 23 -3.29 -0.66 -7.98
C TRP A 23 -2.53 -1.50 -6.95
N ILE A 24 -1.26 -1.76 -7.24
CA ILE A 24 -0.38 -2.47 -6.31
C ILE A 24 -0.23 -1.65 -5.02
N ASN A 25 -0.08 -0.33 -5.15
CA ASN A 25 0.01 0.57 -4.01
C ASN A 25 -1.25 0.50 -3.13
N LEU A 26 -2.41 0.46 -3.75
CA LEU A 26 -3.68 0.33 -3.02
C LEU A 26 -3.71 -0.96 -2.20
N LEU A 27 -3.29 -2.07 -2.77
CA LEU A 27 -3.23 -3.36 -2.08
C LEU A 27 -2.23 -3.30 -0.92
N LEU A 28 -1.06 -2.70 -1.12
CA LEU A 28 -0.04 -2.55 -0.09
C LEU A 28 -0.52 -1.66 1.05
N MET A 29 -1.17 -0.54 0.73
CA MET A 29 -1.71 0.36 1.74
C MET A 29 -2.83 -0.29 2.53
N THR A 30 -3.69 -1.05 1.87
CA THR A 30 -4.75 -1.80 2.54
C THR A 30 -4.16 -2.83 3.48
N THR A 31 -3.15 -3.57 3.03
CA THR A 31 -2.46 -4.55 3.87
C THR A 31 -1.82 -3.87 5.09
N ALA A 32 -1.15 -2.74 4.89
CA ALA A 32 -0.55 -1.99 5.98
C ALA A 32 -1.60 -1.50 6.97
N ALA A 33 -2.70 -0.94 6.48
CA ALA A 33 -3.77 -0.42 7.32
C ALA A 33 -4.41 -1.54 8.15
N ILE A 34 -4.73 -2.67 7.54
CA ILE A 34 -5.33 -3.80 8.24
C ILE A 34 -4.36 -4.35 9.27
N SER A 35 -3.11 -4.61 8.88
CA SER A 35 -2.11 -5.20 9.78
C SER A 35 -1.84 -4.31 10.97
N LEU A 36 -1.61 -3.01 10.74
CA LEU A 36 -1.32 -2.06 11.82
C LEU A 36 -2.55 -1.80 12.67
N GLY A 37 -3.73 -1.71 12.06
CA GLY A 37 -4.99 -1.53 12.79
C GLY A 37 -5.30 -2.72 13.69
N VAL A 38 -5.12 -3.93 13.20
CA VAL A 38 -5.33 -5.14 13.99
C VAL A 38 -4.34 -5.17 15.15
N ALA A 39 -3.06 -4.89 14.89
CA ALA A 39 -2.03 -4.94 15.91
C ALA A 39 -2.20 -3.85 16.97
N HIS A 40 -2.63 -2.66 16.57
CA HIS A 40 -2.66 -1.50 17.45
C HIS A 40 -4.00 -1.35 18.20
N ALA A 41 -5.10 -1.67 17.56
CA ALA A 41 -6.43 -1.40 18.12
C ALA A 41 -7.24 -2.66 18.37
N ILE A 42 -7.37 -3.55 17.39
CA ILE A 42 -8.30 -4.68 17.49
C ILE A 42 -7.82 -5.71 18.50
N ILE A 43 -6.56 -6.15 18.41
CA ILE A 43 -6.04 -7.16 19.34
C ILE A 43 -6.02 -6.64 20.77
N PRO A 44 -5.46 -5.46 21.08
CA PRO A 44 -5.48 -4.96 22.46
C PRO A 44 -6.89 -4.81 23.03
N SER A 45 -7.81 -4.28 22.23
CA SER A 45 -9.19 -4.07 22.63
C SER A 45 -9.89 -5.40 22.89
N ALA A 46 -9.68 -6.39 22.02
CA ALA A 46 -10.30 -7.71 22.17
C ALA A 46 -9.72 -8.49 23.34
N VAL A 47 -8.43 -8.33 23.63
CA VAL A 47 -7.80 -8.95 24.81
C VAL A 47 -8.34 -8.30 26.09
N ASP A 48 -8.42 -6.96 26.13
CA ASP A 48 -8.93 -6.24 27.30
C ASP A 48 -10.39 -6.58 27.59
N SER A 49 -11.20 -6.77 26.57
CA SER A 49 -12.62 -7.11 26.72
C SER A 49 -12.85 -8.59 26.99
N GLY A 50 -11.80 -9.42 26.96
CA GLY A 50 -11.91 -10.85 27.17
C GLY A 50 -12.38 -11.65 25.96
N THR A 51 -12.56 -11.00 24.81
CA THR A 51 -12.98 -11.67 23.56
C THR A 51 -11.88 -12.59 23.05
N PHE A 52 -10.62 -12.12 23.11
CA PHE A 52 -9.46 -12.93 22.75
C PHE A 52 -8.64 -13.24 24.01
N SER A 53 -7.94 -14.38 23.99
CA SER A 53 -7.00 -14.68 25.05
C SER A 53 -5.76 -13.81 24.94
N SER A 54 -5.01 -13.68 26.05
CA SER A 54 -3.75 -12.91 26.04
C SER A 54 -2.73 -13.43 25.04
N LYS A 55 -2.87 -14.69 24.62
CA LYS A 55 -1.99 -15.27 23.61
C LYS A 55 -2.10 -14.57 22.25
N ALA A 56 -3.23 -13.94 21.97
CA ALA A 56 -3.41 -13.18 20.74
C ALA A 56 -2.41 -12.03 20.62
N SER A 57 -1.94 -11.48 21.74
CA SER A 57 -0.95 -10.42 21.77
C SER A 57 0.40 -10.82 21.14
N ARG A 58 0.67 -12.11 21.01
CA ARG A 58 1.89 -12.61 20.39
C ARG A 58 1.96 -12.28 18.89
N PHE A 59 0.81 -12.06 18.27
CA PHE A 59 0.75 -11.72 16.85
C PHE A 59 1.03 -10.24 16.58
N ARG A 60 0.97 -9.40 17.61
CA ARG A 60 1.13 -7.95 17.43
C ARG A 60 2.49 -7.58 16.82
N PRO A 61 3.64 -8.06 17.35
CA PRO A 61 4.93 -7.73 16.73
C PRO A 61 5.02 -8.18 15.28
N PHE A 62 4.49 -9.35 14.98
CA PHE A 62 4.48 -9.90 13.63
C PHE A 62 3.67 -9.01 12.68
N LEU A 63 2.49 -8.56 13.13
CA LEU A 63 1.64 -7.67 12.33
C LEU A 63 2.27 -6.29 12.16
N TYR A 64 2.96 -5.77 13.18
CA TYR A 64 3.69 -4.51 13.05
C TYR A 64 4.80 -4.62 12.00
N VAL A 65 5.52 -5.74 11.96
CA VAL A 65 6.57 -5.95 10.98
C VAL A 65 5.97 -6.00 9.57
N ILE A 66 4.92 -6.79 9.38
CA ILE A 66 4.25 -6.91 8.07
C ILE A 66 3.71 -5.56 7.63
N GLY A 67 3.01 -4.87 8.51
CA GLY A 67 2.41 -3.57 8.19
C GLY A 67 3.45 -2.52 7.87
N SER A 68 4.56 -2.51 8.61
CA SER A 68 5.63 -1.55 8.38
C SER A 68 6.34 -1.81 7.05
N ILE A 69 6.62 -3.07 6.73
CA ILE A 69 7.22 -3.43 5.45
C ILE A 69 6.30 -3.06 4.31
N ALA A 70 5.01 -3.38 4.43
CA ALA A 70 4.03 -3.04 3.40
C ALA A 70 3.94 -1.53 3.21
N LEU A 71 4.00 -0.75 4.28
CA LEU A 71 3.95 0.71 4.21
C LEU A 71 5.18 1.27 3.51
N ILE A 72 6.37 0.78 3.85
CA ILE A 72 7.62 1.23 3.23
C ILE A 72 7.61 0.92 1.74
N VAL A 73 7.22 -0.31 1.38
CA VAL A 73 7.13 -0.71 -0.03
C VAL A 73 6.08 0.13 -0.76
N ALA A 74 4.97 0.44 -0.11
CA ALA A 74 3.92 1.28 -0.69
C ALA A 74 4.44 2.69 -0.99
N ILE A 75 5.22 3.27 -0.08
CA ILE A 75 5.81 4.59 -0.29
C ILE A 75 6.77 4.58 -1.47
N ILE A 76 7.65 3.59 -1.54
CA ILE A 76 8.58 3.44 -2.66
C ILE A 76 7.82 3.26 -3.97
N ASN A 77 6.81 2.41 -3.97
CA ASN A 77 5.99 2.15 -5.14
C ASN A 77 5.24 3.41 -5.60
N PHE A 78 4.74 4.20 -4.66
CA PHE A 78 4.04 5.45 -4.98
C PHE A 78 5.00 6.45 -5.63
N VAL A 79 6.22 6.58 -5.11
CA VAL A 79 7.23 7.46 -5.69
C VAL A 79 7.56 7.01 -7.11
N LEU A 80 7.76 5.71 -7.33
CA LEU A 80 8.03 5.19 -8.67
C LEU A 80 6.88 5.45 -9.63
N ALA A 81 5.64 5.24 -9.19
CA ALA A 81 4.46 5.51 -10.02
C ALA A 81 4.38 6.98 -10.39
N THR A 82 4.69 7.88 -9.46
CA THR A 82 4.70 9.31 -9.71
C THR A 82 5.79 9.68 -10.72
N MET A 83 6.98 9.12 -10.57
CA MET A 83 8.10 9.39 -11.48
C MET A 83 7.79 8.92 -12.89
N ILE A 84 7.17 7.76 -13.05
CA ILE A 84 6.74 7.26 -14.34
C ILE A 84 5.66 8.16 -14.94
N SER A 85 4.70 8.56 -14.10
CA SER A 85 3.57 9.39 -14.52
C SER A 85 4.01 10.75 -15.05
N VAL A 86 5.06 11.34 -14.46
CA VAL A 86 5.58 12.64 -14.89
C VAL A 86 6.70 12.52 -15.94
N GLY A 87 7.06 11.31 -16.34
CA GLY A 87 8.04 11.08 -17.38
C GLY A 87 9.49 11.15 -16.94
N TRP A 88 9.77 11.09 -15.66
CA TRP A 88 11.14 11.12 -15.14
C TRP A 88 11.86 9.78 -15.39
N ILE A 89 11.11 8.70 -15.41
CA ILE A 89 11.61 7.36 -15.68
C ILE A 89 10.89 6.84 -16.91
N GLU A 90 11.64 6.41 -17.91
CA GLU A 90 11.09 5.84 -19.13
C GLU A 90 11.22 4.32 -19.14
#